data_2ae8aae6cc0ec7e60b7f1f50b7de6412
#
_entry.id   2ae8aae6cc0ec7e60b7f1f50b7de6412
#
_cell.length_a   1.000
_cell.length_b   1.000
_cell.length_c   1.000
_cell.angle_alpha   90.00
_cell.angle_beta   90.00
_cell.angle_gamma   90.00
#
_symmetry.space_group_name_H-M   'P 1'
#
loop_
_entity.id
_entity.type
_entity.pdbx_description
1 polymer ?
#
loop_
_entity_poly.entity_id
_entity_poly.type
_entity_poly.pdbx_seq_one_letter_code
_entity_poly.pdbx_strand_id
1 'polypeptide(L)'
;MSAWTRPTTADIGLRVFSSSLDKLFCETTTGMQNLLMTTDSKDNLNSIIRHSSQWNVSLRKNGTSDYEILLMKWLEEVLYRNEVHEEFLCELQIMIFDDDEYLNCNAQVDWVDSKLVEKGVEIKAVTSHELIIEQLKENQELISKYQ
;
A
#
# COMPACT_ATOMS: atom_id res chain seq x y z
N MET A 1 -1.87 -11.80 8.06
CA MET A 1 -0.67 -10.95 7.89
C MET A 1 0.47 -11.53 8.68
N SER A 2 1.62 -11.65 8.05
CA SER A 2 2.84 -12.14 8.70
C SER A 2 3.95 -11.09 8.50
N ALA A 3 4.57 -10.64 9.59
CA ALA A 3 5.64 -9.66 9.53
C ALA A 3 6.75 -10.04 10.52
N TRP A 4 8.00 -9.81 10.12
CA TRP A 4 9.17 -10.02 10.97
C TRP A 4 10.26 -9.03 10.60
N THR A 5 11.14 -8.73 11.53
CA THR A 5 12.24 -7.80 11.33
C THR A 5 13.56 -8.42 11.79
N ARG A 6 14.66 -7.97 11.19
CA ARG A 6 16.01 -8.32 11.61
C ARG A 6 16.67 -7.13 12.32
N PRO A 7 17.59 -7.40 13.28
CA PRO A 7 18.19 -6.31 14.06
C PRO A 7 18.95 -5.26 13.24
N THR A 8 19.61 -5.66 12.15
CA THR A 8 20.47 -4.77 11.37
C THR A 8 19.86 -4.32 10.04
N THR A 9 18.89 -5.07 9.54
CA THR A 9 18.15 -4.75 8.31
C THR A 9 16.70 -5.13 8.54
N ALA A 10 15.82 -4.15 8.45
CA ALA A 10 14.40 -4.42 8.61
C ALA A 10 13.83 -4.86 7.26
N ASP A 11 13.69 -6.16 7.07
CA ASP A 11 12.89 -6.70 5.99
C ASP A 11 11.54 -7.10 6.55
N ILE A 12 10.47 -6.59 5.97
CA ILE A 12 9.12 -6.87 6.42
C ILE A 12 8.36 -7.55 5.30
N GLY A 13 7.80 -8.71 5.62
CA GLY A 13 6.95 -9.44 4.70
C GLY A 13 5.48 -9.22 5.00
N LEU A 14 4.67 -9.13 3.95
CA LEU A 14 3.24 -8.98 4.05
C LEU A 14 2.56 -9.95 3.10
N ARG A 15 1.58 -10.71 3.62
CA ARG A 15 0.75 -11.59 2.81
C ARG A 15 -0.69 -11.14 2.94
N VAL A 16 -1.33 -10.89 1.80
CA VAL A 16 -2.70 -10.40 1.75
C VAL A 16 -3.54 -11.26 0.80
N PHE A 17 -4.75 -11.59 1.22
CA PHE A 17 -5.73 -12.31 0.41
C PHE A 17 -6.94 -11.41 0.22
N SER A 18 -7.45 -11.33 -1.00
CA SER A 18 -8.61 -10.50 -1.28
C SER A 18 -9.44 -11.03 -2.43
N SER A 19 -10.70 -10.60 -2.51
CA SER A 19 -11.64 -11.02 -3.53
C SER A 19 -11.54 -10.24 -4.84
N SER A 20 -10.84 -9.10 -4.84
CA SER A 20 -10.66 -8.28 -6.04
C SER A 20 -9.32 -7.58 -6.01
N LEU A 21 -8.87 -7.12 -7.18
CA LEU A 21 -7.61 -6.40 -7.31
C LEU A 21 -7.65 -5.05 -6.56
N ASP A 22 -8.78 -4.34 -6.65
CA ASP A 22 -8.95 -3.06 -5.96
C ASP A 22 -8.83 -3.24 -4.45
N LYS A 23 -9.48 -4.28 -3.91
CA LYS A 23 -9.40 -4.60 -2.48
C LYS A 23 -8.02 -5.08 -2.09
N LEU A 24 -7.35 -5.84 -2.95
CA LEU A 24 -5.99 -6.31 -2.69
C LEU A 24 -5.05 -5.11 -2.50
N PHE A 25 -5.13 -4.13 -3.37
CA PHE A 25 -4.33 -2.91 -3.26
C PHE A 25 -4.66 -2.15 -1.98
N CYS A 26 -5.94 -2.01 -1.66
CA CYS A 26 -6.38 -1.34 -0.43
C CYS A 26 -5.85 -2.05 0.82
N GLU A 27 -6.01 -3.36 0.89
CA GLU A 27 -5.59 -4.13 2.07
C GLU A 27 -4.08 -4.16 2.22
N THR A 28 -3.33 -4.25 1.12
CA THR A 28 -1.87 -4.20 1.15
C THR A 28 -1.40 -2.83 1.64
N THR A 29 -2.02 -1.76 1.17
CA THR A 29 -1.69 -0.40 1.62
C THR A 29 -2.01 -0.22 3.10
N THR A 30 -3.18 -0.67 3.55
CA THR A 30 -3.58 -0.60 4.95
C THR A 30 -2.62 -1.39 5.84
N GLY A 31 -2.22 -2.58 5.38
CA GLY A 31 -1.24 -3.40 6.10
C GLY A 31 0.10 -2.69 6.26
N MET A 32 0.59 -2.06 5.21
CA MET A 32 1.82 -1.28 5.26
C MET A 32 1.70 -0.11 6.24
N GLN A 33 0.60 0.65 6.18
CA GLN A 33 0.38 1.77 7.07
C GLN A 33 0.30 1.34 8.54
N ASN A 34 -0.34 0.19 8.82
CA ASN A 34 -0.39 -0.36 10.17
C ASN A 34 0.99 -0.73 10.70
N LEU A 35 1.92 -1.15 9.85
CA LEU A 35 3.30 -1.42 10.24
C LEU A 35 4.07 -0.13 10.55
N LEU A 36 3.71 0.97 9.91
CA LEU A 36 4.38 2.26 10.08
C LEU A 36 3.96 2.99 11.36
N MET A 37 2.79 2.67 11.90
CA MET A 37 2.24 3.31 13.09
C MET A 37 2.47 2.48 14.34
N THR A 38 2.54 3.15 15.49
CA THR A 38 2.37 2.47 16.78
C THR A 38 0.90 2.17 17.02
N THR A 39 0.60 1.24 17.92
CA THR A 39 -0.78 0.91 18.32
C THR A 39 -1.50 2.13 18.89
N ASP A 40 -0.81 2.92 19.70
CA ASP A 40 -1.37 4.12 20.30
C ASP A 40 -1.76 5.17 19.26
N SER A 41 -0.92 5.36 18.24
CA SER A 41 -1.23 6.27 17.13
C SER A 41 -2.47 5.84 16.37
N LYS A 42 -2.60 4.52 16.12
CA LYS A 42 -3.75 3.98 15.42
C LYS A 42 -5.06 4.30 16.15
N ASP A 43 -5.06 4.18 17.48
CA ASP A 43 -6.24 4.45 18.29
C ASP A 43 -6.58 5.95 18.31
N ASN A 44 -5.61 6.82 18.10
CA ASN A 44 -5.77 8.26 18.16
C ASN A 44 -6.07 8.91 16.80
N LEU A 45 -6.08 8.17 15.70
CA LEU A 45 -6.30 8.75 14.36
C LEU A 45 -7.64 9.48 14.23
N ASN A 46 -8.66 9.05 14.95
CA ASN A 46 -9.98 9.67 14.87
C ASN A 46 -10.03 11.07 15.49
N SER A 47 -9.06 11.42 16.33
CA SER A 47 -9.00 12.74 16.97
C SER A 47 -8.17 13.76 16.16
N ILE A 48 -7.57 13.34 15.06
CA ILE A 48 -6.73 14.18 14.21
C ILE A 48 -7.55 14.66 13.03
N ILE A 49 -7.31 15.91 12.62
CA ILE A 49 -8.00 16.49 11.46
C ILE A 49 -7.58 15.73 10.19
N ARG A 50 -8.56 15.27 9.43
CA ARG A 50 -8.36 14.56 8.19
C ARG A 50 -8.52 15.48 6.99
N HIS A 51 -7.71 15.21 5.98
CA HIS A 51 -7.78 15.86 4.69
C HIS A 51 -8.09 14.81 3.63
N SER A 52 -8.75 15.21 2.56
CA SER A 52 -9.08 14.30 1.45
C SER A 52 -8.40 14.76 0.19
N SER A 53 -7.86 13.80 -0.56
CA SER A 53 -7.17 14.04 -1.82
C SER A 53 -7.33 12.86 -2.75
N GLN A 54 -6.92 13.04 -4.00
CA GLN A 54 -6.86 11.96 -4.97
C GLN A 54 -5.41 11.75 -5.36
N TRP A 55 -4.92 10.52 -5.14
CA TRP A 55 -3.57 10.13 -5.51
C TRP A 55 -3.66 9.12 -6.66
N ASN A 56 -2.91 9.38 -7.72
CA ASN A 56 -2.97 8.56 -8.93
C ASN A 56 -1.58 8.10 -9.31
N VAL A 57 -1.49 6.84 -9.75
CA VAL A 57 -0.27 6.25 -10.30
C VAL A 57 -0.62 5.54 -11.59
N SER A 58 0.21 5.68 -12.60
CA SER A 58 0.03 5.00 -13.89
C SER A 58 1.27 4.23 -14.27
N LEU A 59 1.06 3.10 -14.95
CA LEU A 59 2.13 2.27 -15.47
C LEU A 59 1.84 1.96 -16.94
N ARG A 60 2.83 2.18 -17.81
CA ARG A 60 2.72 1.71 -19.18
C ARG A 60 2.86 0.19 -19.21
N LYS A 61 1.89 -0.47 -19.82
CA LYS A 61 1.85 -1.93 -19.87
C LYS A 61 2.96 -2.47 -20.75
N ASN A 62 3.61 -3.54 -20.29
CA ASN A 62 4.58 -4.28 -21.11
C ASN A 62 4.23 -5.77 -21.22
N GLY A 63 3.14 -6.19 -20.61
CA GLY A 63 2.64 -7.56 -20.66
C GLY A 63 3.25 -8.52 -19.65
N THR A 64 4.21 -8.06 -18.82
CA THR A 64 4.90 -8.91 -17.85
C THR A 64 4.83 -8.27 -16.46
N SER A 65 4.16 -8.94 -15.53
CA SER A 65 4.08 -8.51 -14.12
C SER A 65 3.56 -7.08 -13.94
N ASP A 66 2.65 -6.64 -14.82
CA ASP A 66 2.19 -5.25 -14.82
C ASP A 66 1.48 -4.88 -13.52
N TYR A 67 0.64 -5.76 -12.98
CA TYR A 67 -0.08 -5.48 -11.74
C TYR A 67 0.84 -5.43 -10.53
N GLU A 68 1.85 -6.29 -10.48
CA GLU A 68 2.85 -6.29 -9.42
C GLU A 68 3.66 -5.01 -9.43
N ILE A 69 4.07 -4.56 -10.61
CA ILE A 69 4.82 -3.32 -10.77
C ILE A 69 3.95 -2.12 -10.41
N LEU A 70 2.68 -2.13 -10.80
CA LEU A 70 1.75 -1.07 -10.43
C LEU A 70 1.58 -0.99 -8.91
N LEU A 71 1.41 -2.13 -8.24
CA LEU A 71 1.31 -2.15 -6.79
C LEU A 71 2.56 -1.59 -6.13
N MET A 72 3.74 -1.98 -6.62
CA MET A 72 5.00 -1.46 -6.11
C MET A 72 5.08 0.07 -6.26
N LYS A 73 4.74 0.58 -7.44
CA LYS A 73 4.73 2.03 -7.70
C LYS A 73 3.75 2.75 -6.78
N TRP A 74 2.59 2.17 -6.55
CA TRP A 74 1.60 2.75 -5.66
C TRP A 74 2.10 2.81 -4.21
N LEU A 75 2.66 1.72 -3.70
CA LEU A 75 3.19 1.69 -2.33
C LEU A 75 4.37 2.67 -2.18
N GLU A 76 5.22 2.80 -3.19
CA GLU A 76 6.30 3.80 -3.19
C GLU A 76 5.75 5.23 -3.16
N GLU A 77 4.67 5.49 -3.89
CA GLU A 77 4.01 6.80 -3.86
C GLU A 77 3.47 7.12 -2.47
N VAL A 78 2.84 6.14 -1.80
CA VAL A 78 2.34 6.31 -0.44
C VAL A 78 3.48 6.63 0.52
N LEU A 79 4.59 5.88 0.44
CA LEU A 79 5.77 6.16 1.28
C LEU A 79 6.35 7.54 1.00
N TYR A 80 6.44 7.91 -0.26
CA TYR A 80 6.95 9.23 -0.66
C TYR A 80 6.11 10.35 -0.06
N ARG A 81 4.79 10.22 -0.09
CA ARG A 81 3.91 11.22 0.49
C ARG A 81 4.02 11.30 2.01
N ASN A 82 4.18 10.14 2.67
CA ASN A 82 4.42 10.12 4.11
C ASN A 82 5.72 10.86 4.49
N GLU A 83 6.79 10.64 3.73
CA GLU A 83 8.12 11.14 4.07
C GLU A 83 8.35 12.58 3.62
N VAL A 84 7.96 12.90 2.39
CA VAL A 84 8.31 14.18 1.76
C VAL A 84 7.19 15.21 1.93
N HIS A 85 5.95 14.80 1.70
CA HIS A 85 4.81 15.70 1.80
C HIS A 85 4.17 15.73 3.18
N GLU A 86 4.63 14.86 4.08
CA GLU A 86 4.10 14.76 5.45
C GLU A 86 2.60 14.43 5.47
N GLU A 87 2.15 13.67 4.48
CA GLU A 87 0.77 13.22 4.34
C GLU A 87 0.68 11.74 4.68
N PHE A 88 0.21 11.41 5.87
CA PHE A 88 0.07 10.02 6.31
C PHE A 88 -1.32 9.50 5.96
N LEU A 89 -1.37 8.54 5.06
CA LEU A 89 -2.61 7.94 4.58
C LEU A 89 -3.28 7.13 5.70
N CYS A 90 -4.56 7.38 5.96
CA CYS A 90 -5.31 6.65 7.00
C CYS A 90 -6.52 5.89 6.45
N GLU A 91 -7.14 6.33 5.38
CA GLU A 91 -8.20 5.59 4.71
C GLU A 91 -8.10 5.79 3.20
N LEU A 92 -8.55 4.80 2.43
CA LEU A 92 -8.48 4.88 0.98
C LEU A 92 -9.55 4.02 0.32
N GLN A 93 -9.92 4.44 -0.90
CA GLN A 93 -10.65 3.63 -1.86
C GLN A 93 -9.87 3.65 -3.16
N ILE A 94 -9.64 2.50 -3.74
CA ILE A 94 -8.84 2.36 -4.96
C ILE A 94 -9.70 1.84 -6.09
N MET A 95 -9.50 2.42 -7.28
CA MET A 95 -10.00 1.91 -8.53
C MET A 95 -8.81 1.63 -9.45
N ILE A 96 -8.69 0.39 -9.88
CA ILE A 96 -7.67 -0.04 -10.86
C ILE A 96 -8.37 -0.22 -12.20
N PHE A 97 -7.86 0.41 -13.24
CA PHE A 97 -8.41 0.23 -14.57
C PHE A 97 -7.34 0.23 -15.65
N ASP A 98 -7.68 -0.45 -16.73
CA ASP A 98 -6.84 -0.68 -17.89
C ASP A 98 -7.39 0.16 -19.06
N ASP A 99 -6.54 1.01 -19.65
CA ASP A 99 -6.93 1.84 -20.80
C ASP A 99 -6.14 1.50 -22.06
N ASP A 100 -5.91 0.22 -22.31
CA ASP A 100 -5.17 -0.36 -23.42
C ASP A 100 -3.66 -0.23 -23.31
N GLU A 101 -3.11 0.98 -23.15
CA GLU A 101 -1.66 1.19 -23.05
C GLU A 101 -1.19 1.28 -21.61
N TYR A 102 -2.04 1.71 -20.71
CA TYR A 102 -1.67 1.98 -19.31
C TYR A 102 -2.56 1.22 -18.35
N LEU A 103 -1.94 0.80 -17.24
CA LEU A 103 -2.66 0.45 -16.03
C LEU A 103 -2.69 1.66 -15.11
N ASN A 104 -3.85 1.95 -14.56
CA ASN A 104 -4.06 3.12 -13.72
C ASN A 104 -4.54 2.70 -12.34
N CYS A 105 -3.94 3.26 -11.31
CA CYS A 105 -4.39 3.14 -9.93
C CYS A 105 -4.83 4.53 -9.48
N ASN A 106 -6.13 4.72 -9.32
CA ASN A 106 -6.69 5.97 -8.81
C ASN A 106 -7.19 5.73 -7.40
N ALA A 107 -6.70 6.51 -6.46
CA ALA A 107 -7.06 6.37 -5.06
C ALA A 107 -7.69 7.64 -4.52
N GLN A 108 -8.86 7.49 -3.93
CA GLN A 108 -9.45 8.53 -3.10
C GLN A 108 -8.93 8.27 -1.69
N VAL A 109 -8.19 9.22 -1.14
CA VAL A 109 -7.50 9.02 0.14
C VAL A 109 -7.92 10.05 1.17
N ASP A 110 -7.95 9.61 2.42
CA ASP A 110 -7.97 10.50 3.58
C ASP A 110 -6.60 10.41 4.26
N TRP A 111 -6.01 11.55 4.55
CA TRP A 111 -4.70 11.59 5.16
C TRP A 111 -4.67 12.59 6.32
N VAL A 112 -3.71 12.38 7.21
CA VAL A 112 -3.46 13.26 8.35
C VAL A 112 -2.01 13.74 8.28
N ASP A 113 -1.69 14.82 9.01
CA ASP A 113 -0.32 15.30 9.12
C ASP A 113 0.55 14.22 9.75
N SER A 114 1.57 13.76 9.03
CA SER A 114 2.42 12.66 9.49
C SER A 114 3.20 13.00 10.75
N LYS A 115 3.38 14.28 11.06
CA LYS A 115 4.02 14.71 12.31
C LYS A 115 3.17 14.40 13.55
N LEU A 116 1.86 14.21 13.36
CA LEU A 116 0.93 13.91 14.45
C LEU A 116 0.76 12.41 14.67
N VAL A 117 1.41 11.58 13.84
CA VAL A 117 1.36 10.12 13.93
C VAL A 117 2.66 9.63 14.55
N GLU A 118 2.55 8.87 15.63
CA GLU A 118 3.71 8.22 16.23
C GLU A 118 4.09 7.00 15.39
N LYS A 119 5.30 7.00 14.87
CA LYS A 119 5.78 5.96 13.95
C LYS A 119 6.54 4.88 14.71
N GLY A 120 6.22 3.63 14.38
CA GLY A 120 6.89 2.47 14.96
C GLY A 120 8.05 2.00 14.10
N VAL A 121 7.76 1.46 12.92
CA VAL A 121 8.75 0.91 12.00
C VAL A 121 8.97 1.88 10.86
N GLU A 122 10.23 2.05 10.45
CA GLU A 122 10.56 2.85 9.27
C GLU A 122 10.72 1.94 8.06
N ILE A 123 9.97 2.24 7.00
CA ILE A 123 10.10 1.57 5.71
C ILE A 123 10.71 2.57 4.73
N LYS A 124 11.94 2.31 4.29
CA LYS A 124 12.67 3.22 3.40
C LYS A 124 12.37 2.98 1.94
N ALA A 125 12.08 1.74 1.58
CA ALA A 125 11.85 1.37 0.19
C ALA A 125 10.92 0.16 0.11
N VAL A 126 10.19 0.10 -1.00
CA VAL A 126 9.40 -1.06 -1.40
C VAL A 126 10.18 -1.79 -2.49
N THR A 127 10.38 -3.08 -2.33
CA THR A 127 11.08 -3.88 -3.32
C THR A 127 10.14 -4.87 -3.97
N SER A 128 10.42 -5.22 -5.22
CA SER A 128 9.64 -6.22 -5.95
C SER A 128 10.17 -7.64 -5.72
N HIS A 129 11.07 -7.82 -4.78
CA HIS A 129 11.62 -9.14 -4.49
C HIS A 129 10.52 -10.08 -4.01
N GLU A 130 10.27 -11.13 -4.78
CA GLU A 130 9.20 -12.11 -4.51
C GLU A 130 7.79 -11.51 -4.42
N LEU A 131 7.56 -10.36 -5.05
CA LEU A 131 6.21 -9.84 -5.15
C LEU A 131 5.43 -10.61 -6.21
N ILE A 132 4.39 -11.30 -5.79
CA ILE A 132 3.56 -12.11 -6.66
C ILE A 132 2.10 -11.79 -6.38
N ILE A 133 1.34 -11.55 -7.46
CA ILE A 133 -0.12 -11.43 -7.39
C ILE A 133 -0.68 -12.60 -8.20
N GLU A 134 -1.44 -13.46 -7.54
CA GLU A 134 -2.02 -14.65 -8.14
C GLU A 134 -3.53 -14.66 -7.94
N GLN A 135 -4.26 -15.12 -8.94
CA GLN A 135 -5.68 -15.36 -8.81
C GLN A 135 -5.93 -16.85 -8.55
N LEU A 136 -6.62 -17.13 -7.46
CA LEU A 136 -7.03 -18.50 -7.14
C LEU A 136 -8.35 -18.81 -7.84
N LYS A 137 -8.35 -19.84 -8.68
CA LYS A 137 -9.51 -20.18 -9.52
C LYS A 137 -10.71 -20.68 -8.74
N GLU A 138 -10.50 -21.39 -7.63
CA GLU A 138 -11.56 -22.07 -6.90
C GLU A 138 -12.47 -21.11 -6.13
N ASN A 139 -11.92 -20.09 -5.55
CA ASN A 139 -12.65 -19.11 -4.75
C ASN A 139 -12.49 -17.69 -5.24
N GLN A 140 -11.82 -17.49 -6.37
CA GLN A 140 -11.60 -16.20 -7.03
C GLN A 140 -10.93 -15.16 -6.12
N GLU A 141 -10.14 -15.62 -5.18
CA GLU A 141 -9.37 -14.74 -4.33
C GLU A 141 -8.04 -14.37 -4.99
N LEU A 142 -7.57 -13.16 -4.70
CA LEU A 142 -6.27 -12.69 -5.13
C LEU A 142 -5.29 -12.78 -3.96
N ILE A 143 -4.07 -13.23 -4.26
CA ILE A 143 -3.01 -13.34 -3.28
C ILE A 143 -1.89 -12.39 -3.67
N SER A 144 -1.46 -11.57 -2.74
CA SER A 144 -0.24 -10.77 -2.88
C SER A 144 0.77 -11.24 -1.86
N LYS A 145 1.97 -11.58 -2.33
CA LYS A 145 3.10 -11.88 -1.47
C LYS A 145 4.14 -10.78 -1.64
N TYR A 146 4.61 -10.29 -0.52
CA TYR A 146 5.51 -9.16 -0.50
C TYR A 146 6.53 -9.35 0.62
N GLN A 147 7.80 -9.34 0.25
CA GLN A 147 8.90 -9.47 1.20
C GLN A 147 9.94 -8.39 1.01
#